data_d1e9e204d94a2d9227c7a9515c9b1ac9
#
_entry.id   d1e9e204d94a2d9227c7a9515c9b1ac9
#
_cell.length_a   1.000
_cell.length_b   1.000
_cell.length_c   1.000
_cell.angle_alpha   90.00
_cell.angle_beta   90.00
_cell.angle_gamma   90.00
#
_symmetry.space_group_name_H-M   'P 1'
#
loop_
_entity.id
_entity.type
_entity.pdbx_description
1 polymer ?
#
loop_
_entity_poly.entity_id
_entity_poly.type
_entity_poly.pdbx_seq_one_letter_code
_entity_poly.pdbx_strand_id
1 'polypeptide(L)'
;DLWHDIGWGWRQRAEAEHPVYWLPNGKDSWQMRHFDQTIDLPLHQPLIHVNWYEASAYCNWAKRRLPTEIEWEVAATTEPASGGKEFSKTKRRYPWGDDGGNDAATLSRANLDGRGLGCVDVAAFAAGDSAWGIRQMLGNVWEWTDSNFEPYPGFKADSYKEYSEPVFGTRKVLRGGAWATRSRMVNNKYRNFFTPERRDVFGGFRTCAPHNWP
;
A
#
# COMPACT_ATOMS: atom_id res chain seq x y z
N ASP A 1 16.26 0.42 18.86
CA ASP A 1 14.96 -0.27 18.91
C ASP A 1 14.17 0.05 17.66
N LEU A 2 14.05 -0.94 16.77
CA LEU A 2 13.37 -0.74 15.47
C LEU A 2 11.85 -0.98 15.58
N TRP A 3 11.47 -1.87 16.49
CA TRP A 3 10.10 -2.27 16.71
C TRP A 3 9.48 -1.48 17.87
N HIS A 4 8.23 -1.08 17.73
CA HIS A 4 7.46 -0.64 18.90
C HIS A 4 6.96 -1.86 19.71
N ASP A 5 6.62 -1.68 20.96
CA ASP A 5 6.36 -2.77 21.93
C ASP A 5 5.34 -3.80 21.45
N ILE A 6 4.21 -3.36 20.90
CA ILE A 6 3.16 -4.26 20.41
C ILE A 6 3.66 -5.09 19.23
N GLY A 7 4.39 -4.46 18.30
CA GLY A 7 4.99 -5.12 17.15
C GLY A 7 6.06 -6.12 17.55
N TRP A 8 6.88 -5.79 18.54
CA TRP A 8 7.86 -6.71 19.10
C TRP A 8 7.19 -7.91 19.74
N GLY A 9 6.16 -7.70 20.58
CA GLY A 9 5.40 -8.76 21.18
C GLY A 9 4.70 -9.67 20.14
N TRP A 10 4.19 -9.11 19.05
CA TRP A 10 3.68 -9.89 17.92
C TRP A 10 4.79 -10.74 17.29
N ARG A 11 5.95 -10.14 16.97
CA ARG A 11 7.07 -10.82 16.35
C ARG A 11 7.52 -12.03 17.17
N GLN A 12 7.61 -11.87 18.49
CA GLN A 12 7.99 -12.97 19.40
C GLN A 12 6.95 -14.09 19.40
N ARG A 13 5.65 -13.77 19.50
CA ARG A 13 4.59 -14.80 19.51
C ARG A 13 4.45 -15.53 18.17
N ALA A 14 4.70 -14.85 17.07
CA ALA A 14 4.62 -15.39 15.71
C ALA A 14 5.94 -16.05 15.27
N GLU A 15 6.98 -15.98 16.10
CA GLU A 15 8.35 -16.45 15.75
C GLU A 15 8.81 -15.91 14.39
N ALA A 16 8.46 -14.65 14.10
CA ALA A 16 8.64 -14.06 12.79
C ALA A 16 10.07 -13.53 12.61
N GLU A 17 10.87 -14.19 11.80
CA GLU A 17 12.25 -13.83 11.48
C GLU A 17 12.39 -13.17 10.10
N HIS A 18 11.47 -13.46 9.20
CA HIS A 18 11.45 -12.99 7.82
C HIS A 18 10.00 -12.86 7.29
N PRO A 19 9.75 -12.24 6.14
CA PRO A 19 8.44 -12.23 5.47
C PRO A 19 7.90 -13.65 5.28
N VAL A 20 6.60 -13.85 5.46
CA VAL A 20 5.97 -15.18 5.67
C VAL A 20 6.24 -16.21 4.55
N TYR A 21 6.41 -15.75 3.32
CA TYR A 21 6.65 -16.63 2.16
C TYR A 21 8.10 -16.63 1.67
N TRP A 22 9.00 -16.01 2.42
CA TRP A 22 10.42 -16.06 2.11
C TRP A 22 11.04 -17.34 2.66
N LEU A 23 11.97 -17.92 1.92
CA LEU A 23 12.67 -19.13 2.25
C LEU A 23 14.16 -18.87 2.21
N PRO A 24 14.93 -19.18 3.28
CA PRO A 24 16.38 -19.07 3.24
C PRO A 24 16.96 -19.97 2.13
N ASN A 25 17.88 -19.42 1.35
CA ASN A 25 18.60 -20.15 0.30
C ASN A 25 20.11 -19.97 0.48
N GLY A 26 20.73 -20.78 1.33
CA GLY A 26 22.12 -20.60 1.72
C GLY A 26 22.30 -19.50 2.77
N LYS A 27 23.49 -18.88 2.80
CA LYS A 27 23.88 -17.98 3.89
C LYS A 27 23.29 -16.57 3.74
N ASP A 28 23.24 -16.04 2.51
CA ASP A 28 22.93 -14.62 2.27
C ASP A 28 21.94 -14.42 1.10
N SER A 29 21.22 -15.46 0.71
CA SER A 29 20.24 -15.39 -0.35
C SER A 29 18.87 -15.90 0.09
N TRP A 30 17.85 -15.48 -0.64
CA TRP A 30 16.47 -15.78 -0.34
C TRP A 30 15.73 -16.22 -1.60
N GLN A 31 14.84 -17.16 -1.42
CA GLN A 31 13.79 -17.51 -2.37
C GLN A 31 12.45 -17.12 -1.80
N MET A 32 11.42 -17.17 -2.61
CA MET A 32 10.05 -16.98 -2.13
C MET A 32 9.12 -18.04 -2.71
N ARG A 33 8.13 -18.39 -1.92
CA ARG A 33 7.00 -19.18 -2.41
C ARG A 33 6.07 -18.30 -3.24
N HIS A 34 5.84 -18.69 -4.48
CA HIS A 34 4.89 -18.07 -5.39
C HIS A 34 3.91 -19.16 -5.86
N PHE A 35 2.69 -19.17 -5.30
CA PHE A 35 1.72 -20.26 -5.43
C PHE A 35 2.30 -21.61 -5.03
N ASP A 36 2.41 -22.54 -5.98
CA ASP A 36 2.96 -23.89 -5.82
C ASP A 36 4.47 -24.00 -6.14
N GLN A 37 5.08 -22.87 -6.52
CA GLN A 37 6.49 -22.81 -6.91
C GLN A 37 7.34 -22.08 -5.89
N THR A 38 8.60 -22.47 -5.82
CA THR A 38 9.66 -21.69 -5.17
C THR A 38 10.49 -21.02 -6.26
N ILE A 39 10.58 -19.70 -6.21
CA ILE A 39 11.30 -18.89 -7.16
C ILE A 39 12.38 -18.05 -6.47
N ASP A 40 13.37 -17.62 -7.20
CA ASP A 40 14.33 -16.65 -6.69
C ASP A 40 13.62 -15.34 -6.34
N LEU A 41 14.07 -14.67 -5.27
CA LEU A 41 13.43 -13.46 -4.80
C LEU A 41 13.53 -12.36 -5.86
N PRO A 42 12.38 -11.82 -6.39
CA PRO A 42 12.39 -10.82 -7.43
C PRO A 42 12.72 -9.44 -6.87
N LEU A 43 13.98 -9.02 -6.98
CA LEU A 43 14.53 -7.82 -6.33
C LEU A 43 13.91 -6.49 -6.80
N HIS A 44 13.24 -6.47 -7.95
CA HIS A 44 12.61 -5.27 -8.52
C HIS A 44 11.09 -5.23 -8.33
N GLN A 45 10.52 -6.21 -7.67
CA GLN A 45 9.10 -6.20 -7.31
C GLN A 45 8.89 -5.63 -5.92
N PRO A 46 7.68 -5.10 -5.61
CA PRO A 46 7.40 -4.65 -4.26
C PRO A 46 7.41 -5.83 -3.28
N LEU A 47 7.82 -5.56 -2.07
CA LEU A 47 7.63 -6.50 -0.97
C LEU A 47 6.13 -6.70 -0.73
N ILE A 48 5.71 -7.94 -0.61
CA ILE A 48 4.31 -8.34 -0.43
C ILE A 48 4.17 -9.31 0.74
N HIS A 49 2.98 -9.43 1.30
CA HIS A 49 2.69 -10.29 2.45
C HIS A 49 3.48 -9.91 3.71
N VAL A 50 3.67 -8.62 3.91
CA VAL A 50 4.18 -8.05 5.15
C VAL A 50 3.07 -7.35 5.89
N ASN A 51 3.10 -7.39 7.21
CA ASN A 51 2.15 -6.70 8.03
C ASN A 51 2.61 -5.26 8.36
N TRP A 52 1.74 -4.51 9.05
CA TRP A 52 2.04 -3.14 9.40
C TRP A 52 3.24 -3.00 10.35
N TYR A 53 3.42 -3.95 11.28
CA TYR A 53 4.54 -3.92 12.21
C TYR A 53 5.89 -4.12 11.51
N GLU A 54 5.95 -5.04 10.56
CA GLU A 54 7.14 -5.29 9.73
C GLU A 54 7.48 -4.07 8.88
N ALA A 55 6.46 -3.46 8.26
CA ALA A 55 6.61 -2.24 7.46
C ALA A 55 7.11 -1.07 8.31
N SER A 56 6.55 -0.88 9.52
CA SER A 56 6.97 0.15 10.47
C SER A 56 8.41 -0.06 10.95
N ALA A 57 8.78 -1.29 11.29
CA ALA A 57 10.13 -1.63 11.73
C ALA A 57 11.17 -1.38 10.63
N TYR A 58 10.84 -1.73 9.37
CA TYR A 58 11.68 -1.39 8.23
C TYR A 58 11.85 0.12 8.08
N CYS A 59 10.77 0.88 8.21
CA CYS A 59 10.84 2.34 8.13
C CYS A 59 11.77 2.91 9.20
N ASN A 60 11.69 2.43 10.43
CA ASN A 60 12.59 2.85 11.51
C ASN A 60 14.05 2.53 11.20
N TRP A 61 14.32 1.33 10.68
CA TRP A 61 15.66 0.94 10.24
C TRP A 61 16.20 1.83 9.12
N ALA A 62 15.35 2.13 8.13
CA ALA A 62 15.71 2.96 6.98
C ALA A 62 15.73 4.47 7.31
N LYS A 63 15.42 4.86 8.55
CA LYS A 63 15.21 6.26 8.97
C LYS A 63 14.18 6.98 8.10
N ARG A 64 13.11 6.30 7.82
CA ARG A 64 11.95 6.76 7.06
C ARG A 64 10.68 6.53 7.88
N ARG A 65 9.52 6.78 7.31
CA ARG A 65 8.24 6.47 7.91
C ARG A 65 7.23 6.00 6.85
N LEU A 66 6.14 5.40 7.28
CA LEU A 66 4.98 5.19 6.44
C LEU A 66 4.29 6.54 6.19
N PRO A 67 3.68 6.74 5.00
CA PRO A 67 2.81 7.88 4.79
C PRO A 67 1.54 7.74 5.65
N THR A 68 0.99 8.84 6.11
CA THR A 68 -0.40 8.87 6.57
C THR A 68 -1.34 8.64 5.39
N GLU A 69 -2.58 8.25 5.66
CA GLU A 69 -3.59 8.10 4.61
C GLU A 69 -3.81 9.40 3.84
N ILE A 70 -3.77 10.54 4.54
CA ILE A 70 -3.93 11.87 3.92
C ILE A 70 -2.78 12.17 2.97
N GLU A 71 -1.54 11.94 3.38
CA GLU A 71 -0.36 12.15 2.53
C GLU A 71 -0.39 11.26 1.29
N TRP A 72 -0.77 9.98 1.47
CA TRP A 72 -0.94 9.06 0.37
C TRP A 72 -2.00 9.57 -0.62
N GLU A 73 -3.15 10.00 -0.11
CA GLU A 73 -4.25 10.51 -0.95
C GLU A 73 -3.86 11.81 -1.66
N VAL A 74 -3.20 12.74 -0.99
CA VAL A 74 -2.69 13.97 -1.63
C VAL A 74 -1.74 13.63 -2.77
N ALA A 75 -0.80 12.72 -2.56
CA ALA A 75 0.15 12.27 -3.57
C ALA A 75 -0.51 11.61 -4.80
N ALA A 76 -1.63 10.92 -4.59
CA ALA A 76 -2.38 10.26 -5.65
C ALA A 76 -3.37 11.17 -6.37
N THR A 77 -4.01 12.10 -5.65
CA THR A 77 -5.18 12.83 -6.17
C THR A 77 -4.91 14.23 -6.64
N THR A 78 -3.85 14.88 -6.15
CA THR A 78 -3.58 16.30 -6.42
C THR A 78 -2.52 16.47 -7.50
N GLU A 79 -2.40 17.69 -7.96
CA GLU A 79 -1.36 18.15 -8.87
C GLU A 79 -0.80 19.50 -8.41
N PRO A 80 0.41 19.87 -8.81
CA PRO A 80 0.95 21.19 -8.53
C PRO A 80 0.01 22.26 -9.07
N ALA A 81 -0.38 23.23 -8.23
CA ALA A 81 -1.06 24.44 -8.69
C ALA A 81 -0.09 25.33 -9.46
N SER A 82 -0.62 26.26 -10.24
CA SER A 82 0.18 27.26 -10.97
C SER A 82 1.12 27.98 -10.01
N GLY A 83 2.44 27.83 -10.20
CA GLY A 83 3.46 28.38 -9.31
C GLY A 83 4.11 27.36 -8.36
N GLY A 84 3.65 26.12 -8.32
CA GLY A 84 4.33 24.98 -7.68
C GLY A 84 4.38 24.96 -6.14
N LYS A 85 3.74 25.92 -5.48
CA LYS A 85 3.76 26.04 -4.02
C LYS A 85 2.52 25.47 -3.30
N GLU A 86 1.47 25.21 -4.04
CA GLU A 86 0.18 24.75 -3.52
C GLU A 86 -0.31 23.55 -4.31
N PHE A 87 -1.26 22.80 -3.74
CA PHE A 87 -1.95 21.72 -4.40
C PHE A 87 -3.17 22.25 -5.15
N SER A 88 -3.56 21.55 -6.23
CA SER A 88 -4.88 21.77 -6.83
C SER A 88 -5.99 21.51 -5.80
N LYS A 89 -7.06 22.28 -5.86
CA LYS A 89 -8.25 22.08 -5.00
C LYS A 89 -9.14 20.94 -5.49
N THR A 90 -8.94 20.50 -6.72
CA THR A 90 -9.69 19.39 -7.34
C THR A 90 -8.92 18.10 -7.15
N LYS A 91 -9.63 17.03 -6.78
CA LYS A 91 -9.06 15.69 -6.63
C LYS A 91 -9.32 14.88 -7.90
N ARG A 92 -8.28 14.33 -8.48
CA ARG A 92 -8.35 13.38 -9.58
C ARG A 92 -8.95 12.05 -9.13
N ARG A 93 -9.70 11.40 -10.00
CA ARG A 93 -10.24 10.06 -9.75
C ARG A 93 -9.14 8.98 -9.74
N TYR A 94 -8.17 9.10 -10.65
CA TYR A 94 -7.01 8.22 -10.77
C TYR A 94 -5.71 9.02 -10.67
N PRO A 95 -4.56 8.41 -10.36
CA PRO A 95 -3.29 9.13 -10.29
C PRO A 95 -2.95 9.85 -11.60
N TRP A 96 -3.26 9.23 -12.73
CA TRP A 96 -3.01 9.76 -14.09
C TRP A 96 -4.07 10.74 -14.60
N GLY A 97 -5.10 11.05 -13.81
CA GLY A 97 -6.18 11.96 -14.20
C GLY A 97 -7.58 11.32 -14.10
N ASP A 98 -8.54 11.97 -14.71
CA ASP A 98 -9.93 11.49 -14.73
C ASP A 98 -10.25 10.61 -15.94
N ASP A 99 -9.35 10.58 -16.93
CA ASP A 99 -9.47 9.77 -18.12
C ASP A 99 -9.22 8.30 -17.80
N GLY A 100 -10.15 7.42 -18.15
CA GLY A 100 -9.90 6.00 -18.04
C GLY A 100 -10.96 5.21 -17.29
N GLY A 101 -12.21 5.65 -17.38
CA GLY A 101 -13.34 4.89 -16.87
C GLY A 101 -13.62 3.57 -17.63
N ASN A 102 -12.81 3.23 -18.62
CA ASN A 102 -12.87 1.92 -19.26
C ASN A 102 -11.70 1.03 -18.77
N ASP A 103 -12.00 -0.23 -18.59
CA ASP A 103 -11.07 -1.22 -18.05
C ASP A 103 -9.74 -1.28 -18.80
N ALA A 104 -9.73 -1.11 -20.12
CA ALA A 104 -8.54 -1.19 -20.96
C ALA A 104 -7.53 -0.08 -20.68
N ALA A 105 -7.97 1.18 -20.52
CA ALA A 105 -7.09 2.29 -20.21
C ALA A 105 -6.48 2.18 -18.79
N THR A 106 -7.27 1.72 -17.83
CA THR A 106 -6.80 1.45 -16.47
C THR A 106 -5.76 0.34 -16.46
N LEU A 107 -5.98 -0.74 -17.22
CA LEU A 107 -5.10 -1.89 -17.26
C LEU A 107 -3.76 -1.65 -17.98
N SER A 108 -3.67 -0.61 -18.82
CA SER A 108 -2.40 -0.18 -19.40
C SER A 108 -1.56 0.69 -18.44
N ARG A 109 -2.14 1.11 -17.31
CA ARG A 109 -1.56 2.07 -16.36
C ARG A 109 -1.34 1.50 -14.96
N ALA A 110 -1.91 0.32 -14.65
CA ALA A 110 -1.82 -0.31 -13.34
C ALA A 110 -1.90 -1.83 -13.43
N ASN A 111 -1.20 -2.52 -12.54
CA ASN A 111 -1.27 -3.97 -12.39
C ASN A 111 -2.49 -4.35 -11.54
N LEU A 112 -3.56 -4.79 -12.20
CA LEU A 112 -4.87 -5.08 -11.61
C LEU A 112 -5.50 -6.33 -12.25
N ASP A 113 -6.65 -6.74 -11.76
CA ASP A 113 -7.50 -7.82 -12.30
C ASP A 113 -6.87 -9.22 -12.33
N GLY A 114 -5.77 -9.44 -11.64
CA GLY A 114 -5.07 -10.71 -11.59
C GLY A 114 -4.34 -11.10 -12.90
N ARG A 115 -4.17 -10.17 -13.83
CA ARG A 115 -3.63 -10.46 -15.17
C ARG A 115 -2.21 -11.01 -15.16
N GLY A 116 -1.36 -10.50 -14.27
CA GLY A 116 0.02 -10.96 -14.11
C GLY A 116 0.20 -12.09 -13.10
N LEU A 117 -0.88 -12.53 -12.44
CA LEU A 117 -0.86 -13.52 -11.34
C LEU A 117 0.18 -13.21 -10.25
N GLY A 118 0.50 -11.94 -10.05
CA GLY A 118 1.49 -11.50 -9.07
C GLY A 118 1.90 -10.05 -9.24
N CYS A 119 2.89 -9.65 -8.48
CA CYS A 119 3.48 -8.33 -8.58
C CYS A 119 4.33 -8.19 -9.86
N VAL A 120 4.51 -6.95 -10.28
CA VAL A 120 5.41 -6.57 -11.39
C VAL A 120 6.49 -5.64 -10.87
N ASP A 121 7.51 -5.40 -11.70
CA ASP A 121 8.57 -4.43 -11.41
C ASP A 121 8.00 -3.08 -10.97
N VAL A 122 8.57 -2.50 -9.93
CA VAL A 122 8.13 -1.20 -9.37
C VAL A 122 8.31 -0.04 -10.36
N ALA A 123 9.13 -0.19 -11.38
CA ALA A 123 9.32 0.78 -12.46
C ALA A 123 8.30 0.62 -13.60
N ALA A 124 7.50 -0.44 -13.62
CA ALA A 124 6.49 -0.65 -14.66
C ALA A 124 5.35 0.38 -14.59
N PHE A 125 4.61 0.50 -15.69
CA PHE A 125 3.40 1.36 -15.79
C PHE A 125 3.65 2.87 -15.63
N ALA A 126 4.69 3.41 -16.27
CA ALA A 126 5.00 4.85 -16.25
C ALA A 126 3.81 5.75 -16.65
N ALA A 127 2.93 5.27 -17.54
CA ALA A 127 1.72 5.99 -17.93
C ALA A 127 0.68 6.11 -16.81
N GLY A 128 0.87 5.40 -15.71
CA GLY A 128 0.03 5.43 -14.51
C GLY A 128 0.57 6.32 -13.39
N ASP A 129 1.64 7.07 -13.64
CA ASP A 129 2.22 7.95 -12.62
C ASP A 129 1.23 9.05 -12.21
N SER A 130 1.32 9.46 -10.92
CA SER A 130 0.58 10.61 -10.45
C SER A 130 1.15 11.91 -11.05
N ALA A 131 0.45 13.02 -10.89
CA ALA A 131 0.95 14.33 -11.33
C ALA A 131 2.28 14.74 -10.69
N TRP A 132 2.64 14.08 -9.58
CA TRP A 132 3.91 14.25 -8.87
C TRP A 132 5.00 13.29 -9.36
N GLY A 133 4.74 12.50 -10.40
CA GLY A 133 5.68 11.49 -10.92
C GLY A 133 5.81 10.26 -10.01
N ILE A 134 4.84 10.02 -9.13
CA ILE A 134 4.89 8.88 -8.22
C ILE A 134 4.28 7.65 -8.90
N ARG A 135 5.10 6.59 -9.03
CA ARG A 135 4.77 5.36 -9.72
C ARG A 135 3.86 4.45 -8.91
N GLN A 136 2.95 3.76 -9.62
CA GLN A 136 2.12 2.67 -9.09
C GLN A 136 1.36 3.02 -7.80
N MET A 137 0.75 4.21 -7.77
CA MET A 137 -0.18 4.57 -6.68
C MET A 137 -1.44 3.70 -6.69
N LEU A 138 -1.77 3.04 -7.81
CA LEU A 138 -2.83 2.03 -7.91
C LEU A 138 -2.29 0.71 -8.45
N GLY A 139 -2.81 -0.39 -7.89
CA GLY A 139 -2.43 -1.75 -8.26
C GLY A 139 -1.14 -2.24 -7.59
N ASN A 140 -0.68 -3.39 -8.01
CA ASN A 140 0.49 -4.12 -7.56
C ASN A 140 0.34 -4.65 -6.13
N VAL A 141 0.42 -3.81 -5.10
CA VAL A 141 0.17 -4.17 -3.70
C VAL A 141 -0.72 -3.15 -3.00
N TRP A 142 -1.53 -3.60 -2.06
CA TRP A 142 -2.14 -2.72 -1.08
C TRP A 142 -1.03 -2.09 -0.23
N GLU A 143 -1.08 -0.79 -0.03
CA GLU A 143 -0.04 -0.08 0.69
C GLU A 143 -0.49 0.31 2.09
N TRP A 144 0.20 -0.24 3.10
CA TRP A 144 0.01 0.15 4.48
C TRP A 144 0.30 1.63 4.68
N THR A 145 -0.60 2.31 5.39
CA THR A 145 -0.39 3.67 5.86
C THR A 145 -0.22 3.69 7.38
N ASP A 146 0.28 4.79 7.92
CA ASP A 146 0.41 4.96 9.37
C ASP A 146 -0.94 5.24 10.05
N SER A 147 -1.96 5.61 9.29
CA SER A 147 -3.26 5.99 9.81
C SER A 147 -4.09 4.80 10.29
N ASN A 148 -4.76 4.98 11.44
CA ASN A 148 -5.85 4.10 11.83
C ASN A 148 -7.06 4.34 10.93
N PHE A 149 -7.87 3.31 10.75
CA PHE A 149 -9.13 3.43 10.05
C PHE A 149 -10.14 4.15 10.93
N GLU A 150 -10.43 5.41 10.59
CA GLU A 150 -11.34 6.29 11.31
C GLU A 150 -12.47 6.76 10.39
N PRO A 151 -13.63 7.13 10.95
CA PRO A 151 -14.70 7.73 10.16
C PRO A 151 -14.29 9.11 9.65
N TYR A 152 -14.75 9.46 8.46
CA TYR A 152 -14.65 10.83 7.99
C TYR A 152 -15.62 11.75 8.76
N PRO A 153 -15.32 13.05 8.89
CA PRO A 153 -16.23 14.00 9.51
C PRO A 153 -17.64 13.93 8.88
N GLY A 154 -18.66 13.83 9.72
CA GLY A 154 -20.04 13.69 9.28
C GLY A 154 -20.46 12.27 8.89
N PHE A 155 -19.62 11.27 9.08
CA PHE A 155 -20.00 9.87 8.87
C PHE A 155 -21.26 9.52 9.68
N LYS A 156 -22.15 8.78 9.04
CA LYS A 156 -23.30 8.13 9.68
C LYS A 156 -23.32 6.69 9.20
N ALA A 157 -23.38 5.76 10.16
CA ALA A 157 -23.53 4.35 9.83
C ALA A 157 -24.85 4.12 9.09
N ASP A 158 -24.83 3.24 8.11
CA ASP A 158 -26.03 2.72 7.47
C ASP A 158 -26.63 1.54 8.29
N SER A 159 -27.56 0.82 7.69
CA SER A 159 -28.20 -0.32 8.35
C SER A 159 -27.23 -1.47 8.67
N TYR A 160 -26.06 -1.51 8.02
CA TYR A 160 -25.01 -2.53 8.25
C TYR A 160 -23.81 -1.91 8.98
N LYS A 161 -24.08 -1.33 10.14
CA LYS A 161 -23.10 -0.63 10.98
C LYS A 161 -21.95 -1.52 11.47
N GLU A 162 -22.17 -2.81 11.57
CA GLU A 162 -21.18 -3.79 12.00
C GLU A 162 -19.93 -3.84 11.11
N TYR A 163 -20.05 -3.38 9.86
CA TYR A 163 -18.92 -3.30 8.94
C TYR A 163 -18.11 -2.00 9.06
N SER A 164 -18.57 -1.05 9.87
CA SER A 164 -17.89 0.24 10.05
C SER A 164 -17.54 0.53 11.51
N GLU A 165 -18.53 0.72 12.36
CA GLU A 165 -18.33 1.20 13.74
C GLU A 165 -17.39 0.32 14.59
N PRO A 166 -17.49 -1.03 14.60
CA PRO A 166 -16.65 -1.85 15.48
C PRO A 166 -15.18 -1.92 15.05
N VAL A 167 -14.85 -1.47 13.84
CA VAL A 167 -13.48 -1.58 13.30
C VAL A 167 -12.71 -0.26 13.35
N PHE A 168 -13.39 0.86 13.66
CA PHE A 168 -12.72 2.15 13.82
C PHE A 168 -11.69 2.11 14.96
N GLY A 169 -10.58 2.81 14.78
CA GLY A 169 -9.48 2.91 15.75
C GLY A 169 -8.62 1.64 15.91
N THR A 170 -9.11 0.49 15.45
CA THR A 170 -8.45 -0.81 15.68
C THR A 170 -7.80 -1.42 14.43
N ARG A 171 -8.01 -0.81 13.28
CA ARG A 171 -7.48 -1.25 11.99
C ARG A 171 -6.55 -0.20 11.41
N LYS A 172 -5.58 -0.63 10.62
CA LYS A 172 -4.73 0.26 9.81
C LYS A 172 -5.30 0.37 8.40
N VAL A 173 -5.20 1.58 7.83
CA VAL A 173 -5.67 1.82 6.47
C VAL A 173 -4.64 1.32 5.46
N LEU A 174 -5.15 0.68 4.40
CA LEU A 174 -4.39 0.37 3.18
C LEU A 174 -5.00 1.11 2.00
N ARG A 175 -4.14 1.50 1.07
CA ARG A 175 -4.52 2.26 -0.13
C ARG A 175 -3.98 1.59 -1.40
N GLY A 176 -4.54 1.96 -2.55
CA GLY A 176 -4.01 1.67 -3.87
C GLY A 176 -4.56 0.42 -4.56
N GLY A 177 -4.99 -0.58 -3.83
CA GLY A 177 -5.35 -1.87 -4.45
C GLY A 177 -4.12 -2.75 -4.73
N ALA A 178 -4.34 -4.05 -4.90
CA ALA A 178 -3.31 -5.01 -5.26
C ALA A 178 -3.51 -5.52 -6.68
N TRP A 179 -2.55 -6.28 -7.18
CA TRP A 179 -2.62 -6.93 -8.50
C TRP A 179 -3.89 -7.77 -8.73
N ALA A 180 -4.47 -8.32 -7.67
CA ALA A 180 -5.71 -9.11 -7.74
C ALA A 180 -6.99 -8.24 -7.64
N THR A 181 -6.87 -6.95 -7.30
CA THR A 181 -8.02 -6.06 -7.13
C THR A 181 -8.66 -5.74 -8.48
N ARG A 182 -9.99 -5.77 -8.53
CA ARG A 182 -10.72 -5.47 -9.77
C ARG A 182 -10.62 -3.99 -10.12
N SER A 183 -10.24 -3.69 -11.36
CA SER A 183 -10.08 -2.33 -11.89
C SER A 183 -11.31 -1.46 -11.71
N ARG A 184 -12.53 -2.02 -11.88
CA ARG A 184 -13.80 -1.30 -11.67
C ARG A 184 -14.02 -0.80 -10.24
N MET A 185 -13.33 -1.37 -9.26
CA MET A 185 -13.46 -0.99 -7.84
C MET A 185 -12.42 0.05 -7.42
N VAL A 186 -11.30 0.14 -8.14
CA VAL A 186 -10.14 0.93 -7.74
C VAL A 186 -10.26 2.37 -8.22
N ASN A 187 -10.04 3.28 -7.32
CA ASN A 187 -9.81 4.69 -7.58
C ASN A 187 -9.02 5.30 -6.40
N ASN A 188 -8.59 6.55 -6.53
CA ASN A 188 -7.79 7.23 -5.53
C ASN A 188 -8.44 7.37 -4.14
N LYS A 189 -9.75 7.17 -4.02
CA LYS A 189 -10.48 7.28 -2.75
C LYS A 189 -10.77 5.92 -2.11
N TYR A 190 -10.48 4.82 -2.82
CA TYR A 190 -10.77 3.49 -2.30
C TYR A 190 -9.90 3.18 -1.09
N ARG A 191 -10.54 2.87 0.02
CA ARG A 191 -9.91 2.51 1.30
C ARG A 191 -10.07 1.01 1.54
N ASN A 192 -9.05 0.40 2.10
CA ASN A 192 -9.12 -0.93 2.70
C ASN A 192 -8.56 -0.85 4.11
N PHE A 193 -8.89 -1.80 4.96
CA PHE A 193 -8.45 -1.78 6.35
C PHE A 193 -8.32 -3.20 6.90
N PHE A 194 -7.25 -3.47 7.63
CA PHE A 194 -7.01 -4.73 8.30
C PHE A 194 -6.36 -4.50 9.67
N THR A 195 -6.42 -5.52 10.53
CA THR A 195 -5.64 -5.51 11.75
C THR A 195 -4.15 -5.49 11.41
N PRO A 196 -3.32 -4.80 12.22
CA PRO A 196 -1.92 -4.55 11.88
C PRO A 196 -1.05 -5.81 11.76
N GLU A 197 -1.48 -6.94 12.30
CA GLU A 197 -0.75 -8.22 12.24
C GLU A 197 -1.01 -9.06 10.98
N ARG A 198 -1.94 -8.67 10.11
CA ARG A 198 -2.32 -9.47 8.94
C ARG A 198 -1.19 -9.55 7.91
N ARG A 199 -0.77 -10.78 7.55
CA ARG A 199 0.26 -11.10 6.54
C ARG A 199 -0.32 -11.83 5.33
N ASP A 200 -1.54 -12.31 5.41
CA ASP A 200 -2.26 -13.06 4.37
C ASP A 200 -2.84 -12.17 3.26
N VAL A 201 -2.87 -10.86 3.49
CA VAL A 201 -3.31 -9.88 2.49
C VAL A 201 -2.19 -9.55 1.51
N PHE A 202 -2.54 -9.12 0.29
CA PHE A 202 -1.58 -8.64 -0.70
C PHE A 202 -1.06 -7.25 -0.33
N GLY A 203 -0.56 -7.13 0.90
CA GLY A 203 -0.10 -5.89 1.52
C GLY A 203 1.41 -5.73 1.42
N GLY A 204 1.81 -4.55 0.99
CA GLY A 204 3.16 -4.03 1.01
C GLY A 204 3.14 -2.59 1.52
N PHE A 205 4.12 -1.78 1.17
CA PHE A 205 4.16 -0.39 1.63
C PHE A 205 5.09 0.46 0.77
N ARG A 206 4.90 1.76 0.82
CA ARG A 206 5.89 2.76 0.42
C ARG A 206 6.35 3.56 1.61
N THR A 207 7.49 4.19 1.49
CA THR A 207 8.05 5.02 2.55
C THR A 207 8.10 6.48 2.14
N CYS A 208 8.03 7.38 3.09
CA CYS A 208 8.27 8.81 2.89
C CYS A 208 9.35 9.35 3.85
N ALA A 209 9.80 10.56 3.59
CA ALA A 209 10.79 11.22 4.43
C ALA A 209 10.26 11.41 5.87
N PRO A 210 11.14 11.49 6.88
CA PRO A 210 10.75 11.90 8.22
C PRO A 210 10.10 13.28 8.21
N HIS A 211 9.30 13.58 9.25
CA HIS A 211 8.61 14.87 9.35
C HIS A 211 9.56 16.09 9.38
N ASN A 212 10.80 15.89 9.82
CA ASN A 212 11.81 16.94 9.92
C ASN A 212 12.86 16.86 8.80
N TRP A 213 12.45 16.42 7.61
CA TRP A 213 13.34 16.45 6.45
C TRP A 213 13.59 17.91 6.07
N PRO A 214 14.88 18.35 5.95
CA PRO A 214 15.25 19.73 5.64
C PRO A 214 14.76 20.18 4.27
#